data_6813df5ce1184c29d27501185e532ea8
#
_entry.id   6813df5ce1184c29d27501185e532ea8
#
_cell.length_a   1.000
_cell.length_b   1.000
_cell.length_c   1.000
_cell.angle_alpha   90.00
_cell.angle_beta   90.00
_cell.angle_gamma   90.00
#
_symmetry.space_group_name_H-M   'P 1'
#
loop_
_entity.id
_entity.type
_entity.pdbx_description
1 polymer ?
#
loop_
_entity_poly.entity_id
_entity_poly.type
_entity_poly.pdbx_seq_one_letter_code
_entity_poly.pdbx_strand_id
1 'polypeptide(L)'
;MLKAAMAAPSMEDLRPWHFVVVRKRKMLDKLANVHKYAYMLKEAPLAIIVCGDSKTSERHWVEDTCVATQNLLLAASALGLGGVWISLYPKKKHQKAVRDLLDIPEHMGVLCAVALGRPADKSKTDSHYDGNRVHHEEW
;
A
#
# COMPACT_ATOMS: atom_id res chain seq x y z
N MET A 1 -3.87 -0.07 12.46
CA MET A 1 -3.21 -0.24 11.14
C MET A 1 -2.06 0.73 10.92
N LEU A 2 -2.23 2.06 10.95
CA LEU A 2 -1.13 3.01 10.70
C LEU A 2 0.01 2.90 11.72
N LYS A 3 -0.28 2.65 13.01
CA LYS A 3 0.76 2.39 14.01
C LYS A 3 1.59 1.14 13.66
N ALA A 4 0.97 0.08 13.15
CA ALA A 4 1.67 -1.12 12.71
C ALA A 4 2.53 -0.84 11.46
N ALA A 5 2.00 -0.08 10.50
CA ALA A 5 2.76 0.34 9.34
C ALA A 5 4.03 1.11 9.73
N MET A 6 3.90 2.07 10.63
CA MET A 6 5.01 2.92 11.10
C MET A 6 5.99 2.19 12.05
N ALA A 7 5.67 0.97 12.50
CA ALA A 7 6.57 0.10 13.25
C ALA A 7 7.46 -0.78 12.35
N ALA A 8 7.36 -0.63 11.04
CA ALA A 8 8.24 -1.32 10.10
C ALA A 8 9.70 -0.88 10.28
N PRO A 9 10.68 -1.74 10.01
CA PRO A 9 12.06 -1.31 9.87
C PRO A 9 12.24 -0.48 8.60
N SER A 10 13.26 0.37 8.56
CA SER A 10 13.66 1.10 7.36
C SER A 10 15.19 1.20 7.28
N MET A 11 15.72 1.42 6.09
CA MET A 11 17.16 1.65 5.91
C MET A 11 17.59 2.83 6.78
N GLU A 12 18.65 2.62 7.56
CA GLU A 12 19.22 3.62 8.50
C GLU A 12 18.20 4.29 9.42
N ASP A 13 17.06 3.63 9.66
CA ASP A 13 15.92 4.15 10.43
C ASP A 13 15.35 5.49 9.88
N LEU A 14 15.46 5.70 8.55
CA LEU A 14 15.05 6.93 7.88
C LEU A 14 13.53 7.13 7.82
N ARG A 15 12.74 6.06 7.86
CA ARG A 15 11.28 6.07 7.94
C ARG A 15 10.61 6.97 6.89
N PRO A 16 10.88 6.76 5.58
CA PRO A 16 10.48 7.69 4.52
C PRO A 16 9.00 7.64 4.17
N TRP A 17 8.21 6.79 4.82
CA TRP A 17 6.80 6.58 4.51
C TRP A 17 5.90 7.73 4.92
N HIS A 18 4.92 8.00 4.05
CA HIS A 18 3.79 8.89 4.29
C HIS A 18 2.50 8.21 3.86
N PHE A 19 1.39 8.55 4.52
CA PHE A 19 0.10 7.92 4.27
C PHE A 19 -0.98 8.98 4.08
N VAL A 20 -1.72 8.89 2.96
CA VAL A 20 -2.90 9.73 2.73
C VAL A 20 -4.14 8.85 2.91
N VAL A 21 -4.95 9.16 3.93
CA VAL A 21 -6.20 8.44 4.20
C VAL A 21 -7.35 9.08 3.46
N VAL A 22 -7.95 8.37 2.51
CA VAL A 22 -9.05 8.84 1.67
C VAL A 22 -10.34 8.14 2.07
N ARG A 23 -11.37 8.92 2.49
CA ARG A 23 -12.71 8.43 2.86
C ARG A 23 -13.81 9.08 2.05
N LYS A 24 -13.56 10.23 1.42
CA LYS A 24 -14.57 10.93 0.62
C LYS A 24 -14.93 10.09 -0.61
N ARG A 25 -16.19 9.67 -0.72
CA ARG A 25 -16.68 8.84 -1.84
C ARG A 25 -16.28 9.37 -3.21
N LYS A 26 -16.52 10.66 -3.45
CA LYS A 26 -16.13 11.34 -4.71
C LYS A 26 -14.64 11.19 -5.05
N MET A 27 -13.76 11.17 -4.04
CA MET A 27 -12.32 11.00 -4.25
C MET A 27 -11.97 9.53 -4.52
N LEU A 28 -12.58 8.59 -3.79
CA LEU A 28 -12.43 7.15 -4.02
C LEU A 28 -12.88 6.78 -5.44
N ASP A 29 -13.98 7.37 -5.94
CA ASP A 29 -14.47 7.16 -7.29
C ASP A 29 -13.49 7.68 -8.35
N LYS A 30 -12.84 8.81 -8.12
CA LYS A 30 -11.79 9.33 -9.00
C LYS A 30 -10.56 8.40 -9.00
N LEU A 31 -10.12 7.96 -7.82
CA LEU A 31 -8.98 7.04 -7.68
C LEU A 31 -9.26 5.69 -8.34
N ALA A 32 -10.50 5.20 -8.31
CA ALA A 32 -10.90 3.97 -8.99
C ALA A 32 -10.66 3.98 -10.51
N ASN A 33 -10.60 5.16 -11.12
CA ASN A 33 -10.37 5.33 -12.57
C ASN A 33 -8.89 5.51 -12.94
N VAL A 34 -7.99 5.61 -11.97
CA VAL A 34 -6.54 5.79 -12.24
C VAL A 34 -5.91 4.50 -12.78
N HIS A 35 -6.40 3.36 -12.32
CA HIS A 35 -5.84 2.05 -12.66
C HIS A 35 -6.96 1.04 -12.94
N LYS A 36 -6.80 0.21 -13.99
CA LYS A 36 -7.84 -0.77 -14.38
C LYS A 36 -8.20 -1.77 -13.26
N TYR A 37 -7.28 -2.04 -12.35
CA TYR A 37 -7.48 -2.94 -11.20
C TYR A 37 -7.80 -2.17 -9.90
N ALA A 38 -8.23 -0.91 -10.00
CA ALA A 38 -8.63 -0.11 -8.83
C ALA A 38 -10.16 -0.04 -8.64
N TYR A 39 -10.92 -0.83 -9.39
CA TYR A 39 -12.39 -0.81 -9.41
C TYR A 39 -13.02 -1.03 -8.03
N MET A 40 -12.37 -1.82 -7.14
CA MET A 40 -12.85 -2.05 -5.77
C MET A 40 -12.92 -0.77 -4.94
N LEU A 41 -12.23 0.29 -5.31
CA LEU A 41 -12.33 1.60 -4.65
C LEU A 41 -13.71 2.24 -4.81
N LYS A 42 -14.54 1.79 -5.78
CA LYS A 42 -15.93 2.23 -5.92
C LYS A 42 -16.81 1.73 -4.77
N GLU A 43 -16.44 0.65 -4.09
CA GLU A 43 -17.19 0.02 -3.01
C GLU A 43 -16.49 0.16 -1.66
N ALA A 44 -15.15 0.20 -1.65
CA ALA A 44 -14.38 0.33 -0.43
C ALA A 44 -14.73 1.62 0.34
N PRO A 45 -14.92 1.56 1.67
CA PRO A 45 -15.23 2.72 2.49
C PRO A 45 -14.04 3.66 2.68
N LEU A 46 -12.81 3.17 2.47
CA LEU A 46 -11.61 3.98 2.56
C LEU A 46 -10.48 3.38 1.72
N ALA A 47 -9.55 4.24 1.34
CA ALA A 47 -8.24 3.86 0.81
C ALA A 47 -7.13 4.54 1.61
N ILE A 48 -5.96 3.88 1.68
CA ILE A 48 -4.72 4.48 2.16
C ILE A 48 -3.76 4.52 0.99
N ILE A 49 -3.33 5.72 0.60
CA ILE A 49 -2.28 5.90 -0.40
C ILE A 49 -0.94 5.90 0.35
N VAL A 50 -0.05 5.00 -0.04
CA VAL A 50 1.28 4.88 0.56
C VAL A 50 2.28 5.59 -0.33
N CYS A 51 3.00 6.52 0.26
CA CYS A 51 4.02 7.33 -0.39
C CYS A 51 5.36 7.18 0.33
N GLY A 52 6.44 7.33 -0.41
CA GLY A 52 7.79 7.41 0.14
C GLY A 52 8.48 8.70 -0.26
N ASP A 53 9.13 9.33 0.70
CA ASP A 53 9.94 10.52 0.45
C ASP A 53 11.29 10.11 -0.14
N SER A 54 11.44 10.35 -1.45
CA SER A 54 12.69 10.06 -2.15
C SER A 54 13.85 11.00 -1.80
N LYS A 55 13.60 12.12 -1.10
CA LYS A 55 14.66 12.99 -0.58
C LYS A 55 15.23 12.45 0.73
N THR A 56 14.37 11.83 1.56
CA THR A 56 14.78 11.21 2.82
C THR A 56 15.49 9.88 2.58
N SER A 57 15.01 9.05 1.64
CA SER A 57 15.58 7.74 1.31
C SER A 57 15.57 7.53 -0.21
N GLU A 58 16.58 8.05 -0.90
CA GLU A 58 16.61 8.06 -2.37
C GLU A 58 16.57 6.66 -2.99
N ARG A 59 17.33 5.73 -2.40
CA ARG A 59 17.52 4.38 -2.96
C ARG A 59 16.55 3.35 -2.40
N HIS A 60 16.09 3.52 -1.16
CA HIS A 60 15.38 2.46 -0.41
C HIS A 60 13.93 2.83 -0.03
N TRP A 61 13.42 4.00 -0.44
CA TRP A 61 12.05 4.39 -0.11
C TRP A 61 11.01 3.35 -0.59
N VAL A 62 11.30 2.64 -1.68
CA VAL A 62 10.38 1.60 -2.22
C VAL A 62 10.30 0.43 -1.27
N GLU A 63 11.45 -0.15 -0.89
CA GLU A 63 11.53 -1.29 0.02
C GLU A 63 10.93 -0.93 1.38
N ASP A 64 11.32 0.22 1.94
CA ASP A 64 10.83 0.70 3.24
C ASP A 64 9.31 0.87 3.24
N THR A 65 8.74 1.46 2.19
CA THR A 65 7.28 1.62 2.07
C THR A 65 6.56 0.30 1.80
N CYS A 66 7.20 -0.66 1.12
CA CYS A 66 6.66 -2.02 0.94
C CYS A 66 6.51 -2.73 2.29
N VAL A 67 7.53 -2.69 3.14
CA VAL A 67 7.49 -3.32 4.47
C VAL A 67 6.42 -2.67 5.34
N ALA A 68 6.33 -1.33 5.34
CA ALA A 68 5.29 -0.61 6.06
C ALA A 68 3.87 -0.98 5.54
N THR A 69 3.71 -1.14 4.23
CA THR A 69 2.43 -1.55 3.63
C THR A 69 2.05 -2.97 4.03
N GLN A 70 3.01 -3.89 4.07
CA GLN A 70 2.76 -5.26 4.50
C GLN A 70 2.30 -5.32 5.97
N ASN A 71 2.94 -4.56 6.86
CA ASN A 71 2.50 -4.43 8.25
C ASN A 71 1.07 -3.87 8.36
N LEU A 72 0.72 -2.90 7.51
CA LEU A 72 -0.64 -2.35 7.43
C LEU A 72 -1.66 -3.42 7.06
N LEU A 73 -1.36 -4.24 6.05
CA LEU A 73 -2.24 -5.32 5.58
C LEU A 73 -2.40 -6.42 6.62
N LEU A 74 -1.33 -6.82 7.30
CA LEU A 74 -1.40 -7.80 8.40
C LEU A 74 -2.26 -7.27 9.56
N ALA A 75 -2.09 -6.00 9.92
CA ALA A 75 -2.91 -5.38 10.95
C ALA A 75 -4.39 -5.25 10.52
N ALA A 76 -4.66 -5.00 9.24
CA ALA A 76 -6.03 -4.99 8.72
C ALA A 76 -6.66 -6.39 8.85
N SER A 77 -5.95 -7.44 8.44
CA SER A 77 -6.39 -8.84 8.57
C SER A 77 -6.66 -9.22 10.03
N ALA A 78 -5.76 -8.86 10.95
CA ALA A 78 -5.94 -9.12 12.39
C ALA A 78 -7.17 -8.41 12.99
N LEU A 79 -7.63 -7.32 12.37
CA LEU A 79 -8.84 -6.59 12.75
C LEU A 79 -10.10 -7.10 11.99
N GLY A 80 -10.01 -8.20 11.24
CA GLY A 80 -11.12 -8.74 10.45
C GLY A 80 -11.49 -7.90 9.22
N LEU A 81 -10.55 -7.05 8.74
CA LEU A 81 -10.72 -6.25 7.54
C LEU A 81 -10.03 -6.91 6.35
N GLY A 82 -10.59 -6.71 5.16
CA GLY A 82 -9.94 -7.01 3.90
C GLY A 82 -9.11 -5.82 3.42
N GLY A 83 -7.96 -6.11 2.82
CA GLY A 83 -7.11 -5.11 2.19
C GLY A 83 -6.65 -5.56 0.81
N VAL A 84 -6.70 -4.67 -0.18
CA VAL A 84 -6.21 -4.93 -1.53
C VAL A 84 -5.12 -3.94 -1.88
N TRP A 85 -3.93 -4.46 -2.21
CA TRP A 85 -2.81 -3.68 -2.72
C TRP A 85 -3.00 -3.38 -4.21
N ILE A 86 -3.10 -2.11 -4.56
CA ILE A 86 -3.19 -1.61 -5.92
C ILE A 86 -1.88 -0.91 -6.26
N SER A 87 -1.01 -1.56 -7.03
CA SER A 87 0.32 -1.03 -7.37
C SER A 87 0.23 0.17 -8.29
N LEU A 88 0.92 1.25 -7.94
CA LEU A 88 1.05 2.48 -8.74
C LEU A 88 2.49 2.65 -9.23
N TYR A 89 3.46 2.37 -8.39
CA TYR A 89 4.88 2.25 -8.77
C TYR A 89 5.11 0.95 -9.57
N PRO A 90 6.00 0.92 -10.60
CA PRO A 90 6.87 2.02 -11.06
C PRO A 90 6.24 2.90 -12.15
N LYS A 91 4.94 2.77 -12.45
CA LYS A 91 4.30 3.45 -13.59
C LYS A 91 4.11 4.94 -13.31
N LYS A 92 4.97 5.79 -13.90
CA LYS A 92 4.95 7.25 -13.74
C LYS A 92 3.56 7.87 -14.00
N LYS A 93 2.82 7.37 -15.01
CA LYS A 93 1.46 7.84 -15.34
C LYS A 93 0.49 7.67 -14.17
N HIS A 94 0.49 6.50 -13.51
CA HIS A 94 -0.41 6.23 -12.39
C HIS A 94 -0.03 7.05 -11.16
N GLN A 95 1.26 7.13 -10.86
CA GLN A 95 1.77 7.95 -9.75
C GLN A 95 1.39 9.43 -9.94
N LYS A 96 1.62 9.97 -11.15
CA LYS A 96 1.27 11.36 -11.48
C LYS A 96 -0.23 11.60 -11.30
N ALA A 97 -1.09 10.73 -11.82
CA ALA A 97 -2.53 10.88 -11.71
C ALA A 97 -3.00 10.91 -10.23
N VAL A 98 -2.40 10.09 -9.37
CA VAL A 98 -2.73 10.09 -7.92
C VAL A 98 -2.18 11.33 -7.23
N ARG A 99 -0.95 11.78 -7.57
CA ARG A 99 -0.39 13.03 -7.03
C ARG A 99 -1.27 14.23 -7.37
N ASP A 100 -1.67 14.36 -8.63
CA ASP A 100 -2.52 15.46 -9.11
C ASP A 100 -3.91 15.46 -8.42
N LEU A 101 -4.47 14.29 -8.11
CA LEU A 101 -5.76 14.16 -7.42
C LEU A 101 -5.71 14.51 -5.93
N LEU A 102 -4.56 14.32 -5.30
CA LEU A 102 -4.41 14.39 -3.84
C LEU A 102 -3.43 15.47 -3.39
N ASP A 103 -2.95 16.32 -4.30
CA ASP A 103 -1.98 17.40 -4.07
C ASP A 103 -0.68 16.89 -3.39
N ILE A 104 -0.25 15.66 -3.77
CA ILE A 104 0.98 15.06 -3.23
C ILE A 104 2.19 15.70 -3.92
N PRO A 105 3.21 16.17 -3.16
CA PRO A 105 4.40 16.79 -3.73
C PRO A 105 5.14 15.93 -4.74
N GLU A 106 5.77 16.54 -5.74
CA GLU A 106 6.40 15.84 -6.87
C GLU A 106 7.53 14.89 -6.45
N HIS A 107 8.30 15.24 -5.41
CA HIS A 107 9.38 14.40 -4.89
C HIS A 107 8.88 13.15 -4.15
N MET A 108 7.60 13.09 -3.81
CA MET A 108 7.01 11.91 -3.17
C MET A 108 6.75 10.81 -4.22
N GLY A 109 7.42 9.69 -4.05
CA GLY A 109 7.07 8.47 -4.77
C GLY A 109 5.74 7.91 -4.27
N VAL A 110 4.81 7.57 -5.18
CA VAL A 110 3.54 6.94 -4.81
C VAL A 110 3.64 5.45 -5.07
N LEU A 111 3.79 4.66 -4.01
CA LEU A 111 3.97 3.21 -4.10
C LEU A 111 2.69 2.50 -4.55
N CYS A 112 1.65 2.66 -3.77
CA CYS A 112 0.39 1.94 -3.97
C CYS A 112 -0.79 2.68 -3.35
N ALA A 113 -2.00 2.23 -3.70
CA ALA A 113 -3.21 2.46 -2.94
C ALA A 113 -3.62 1.15 -2.26
N VAL A 114 -3.99 1.19 -1.00
CA VAL A 114 -4.58 0.05 -0.28
C VAL A 114 -6.07 0.33 -0.10
N ALA A 115 -6.92 -0.41 -0.83
CA ALA A 115 -8.35 -0.40 -0.59
C ALA A 115 -8.65 -1.21 0.68
N LEU A 116 -9.44 -0.68 1.60
CA LEU A 116 -9.76 -1.32 2.88
C LEU A 116 -11.27 -1.34 3.11
N GLY A 117 -11.77 -2.46 3.61
CA GLY A 117 -13.18 -2.63 3.93
C GLY A 117 -13.44 -3.95 4.64
N ARG A 118 -14.71 -4.22 4.96
CA ARG A 118 -15.10 -5.56 5.40
C ARG A 118 -15.14 -6.47 4.17
N PRO A 119 -14.49 -7.66 4.20
CA PRO A 119 -14.56 -8.58 3.08
C PRO A 119 -16.01 -9.07 2.88
N ALA A 120 -16.45 -9.13 1.62
CA ALA A 120 -17.77 -9.68 1.28
C ALA A 120 -17.80 -11.20 1.53
N ASP A 121 -16.71 -11.87 1.22
CA ASP A 121 -16.55 -13.30 1.43
C ASP A 121 -15.59 -13.58 2.60
N LYS A 122 -15.92 -14.57 3.42
CA LYS A 122 -14.98 -15.14 4.39
C LYS A 122 -14.03 -16.07 3.62
N SER A 123 -13.12 -15.49 2.84
CA SER A 123 -12.07 -16.28 2.20
C SER A 123 -11.24 -16.99 3.27
N LYS A 124 -11.11 -18.29 3.18
CA LYS A 124 -10.11 -19.01 3.95
C LYS A 124 -8.75 -18.50 3.48
N THR A 125 -7.98 -17.93 4.39
CA THR A 125 -6.58 -17.63 4.15
C THR A 125 -5.81 -18.95 4.23
N ASP A 126 -5.79 -19.70 3.15
CA ASP A 126 -4.92 -20.87 3.07
C ASP A 126 -3.48 -20.38 3.02
N SER A 127 -2.63 -21.02 3.80
CA SER A 127 -1.19 -20.76 3.73
C SER A 127 -0.68 -21.27 2.38
N HIS A 128 0.03 -20.40 1.66
CA HIS A 128 0.75 -20.77 0.44
C HIS A 128 2.20 -21.21 0.76
N TYR A 129 2.41 -21.78 1.97
CA TYR A 129 3.71 -22.30 2.35
C TYR A 129 4.13 -23.44 1.41
N ASP A 130 5.31 -23.29 0.86
CA ASP A 130 5.94 -24.28 -0.02
C ASP A 130 7.36 -24.55 0.48
N GLY A 131 7.57 -25.73 1.07
CA GLY A 131 8.87 -26.14 1.62
C GLY A 131 9.99 -26.20 0.58
N ASN A 132 9.66 -26.37 -0.72
CA ASN A 132 10.67 -26.35 -1.79
C ASN A 132 11.31 -24.96 -2.03
N ARG A 133 10.77 -23.94 -1.40
CA ARG A 133 11.28 -22.56 -1.44
C ARG A 133 12.08 -22.18 -0.21
N VAL A 134 12.32 -23.15 0.68
CA VAL A 134 13.10 -22.97 1.91
C VAL A 134 14.37 -23.80 1.78
N HIS A 135 15.50 -23.14 1.74
CA HIS A 135 16.82 -23.76 1.66
C HIS A 135 17.54 -23.55 2.99
N HIS A 136 18.32 -24.52 3.42
CA HIS A 136 19.07 -24.49 4.67
C HIS A 136 20.56 -24.48 4.32
N GLU A 137 21.29 -23.47 4.82
CA GLU A 137 22.70 -23.16 4.62
C GLU A 137 23.08 -22.89 3.16
N GLU A 138 22.64 -23.72 2.23
CA GLU A 138 22.94 -23.61 0.78
C GLU A 138 21.63 -23.61 -0.03
N TRP A 139 21.73 -23.08 -1.26
CA TRP A 139 20.60 -23.02 -2.21
C TRP A 139 20.23 -24.39 -2.77
#